data_4412598ab054a1d1f748af9a61d97614
#
_entry.id   4412598ab054a1d1f748af9a61d97614
#
_cell.length_a   1.000
_cell.length_b   1.000
_cell.length_c   1.000
_cell.angle_alpha   90.00
_cell.angle_beta   90.00
_cell.angle_gamma   90.00
#
_symmetry.space_group_name_H-M   'P 1'
#
loop_
_entity.id
_entity.type
_entity.pdbx_description
1 polymer ?
#
loop_
_entity_poly.entity_id
_entity_poly.type
_entity_poly.pdbx_seq_one_letter_code
_entity_poly.pdbx_strand_id
1 'polypeptide(L)'
;MDPKLLDYYGSDAADVYLERARRTLAAAGLDPVVGMDFFSDQDGLLCGINDCVEILGGVLGAGDEAWALAEGSAMERREIVLRVRGRYSRFGRMETALLGILASCSGWATRAREVVLAAGGKRVISFGARHVHPLVGPTMEYAAVVGGCAGCATPGGARMAGLTGPSGTMPHAMILIFGDTVLAARAFDAEMPDDVLRIVLVDTFKDEAEEALRVAEALGERLRGVRLDTPRERGRVTVDLVKEVRARLDLAGHPQVGIFVSGGLTVERIRDFVAAGAPVDSYGVGMTISAAPPIGFTADIKEVDGVPRTKRGRIPGLPENPRLEKVL
;
A
#
# COMPACT_ATOMS: atom_id res chain seq x y z
N MET A 1 -13.31 -1.98 16.40
CA MET A 1 -12.58 -3.26 16.07
C MET A 1 -13.34 -4.48 16.55
N ASP A 2 -13.29 -5.62 15.83
CA ASP A 2 -13.86 -6.91 16.27
C ASP A 2 -13.14 -7.38 17.56
N PRO A 3 -13.85 -7.70 18.65
CA PRO A 3 -13.26 -8.19 19.90
C PRO A 3 -12.38 -9.44 19.73
N LYS A 4 -12.71 -10.33 18.78
CA LYS A 4 -11.93 -11.53 18.49
C LYS A 4 -10.57 -11.18 17.85
N LEU A 5 -10.54 -10.18 16.99
CA LEU A 5 -9.31 -9.71 16.37
C LEU A 5 -8.42 -9.00 17.39
N LEU A 6 -9.02 -8.22 18.28
CA LEU A 6 -8.31 -7.58 19.37
C LEU A 6 -7.69 -8.59 20.33
N ASP A 7 -8.43 -9.64 20.69
CA ASP A 7 -7.90 -10.74 21.51
C ASP A 7 -6.75 -11.46 20.79
N TYR A 8 -6.89 -11.77 19.51
CA TYR A 8 -5.84 -12.37 18.69
C TYR A 8 -4.54 -11.55 18.71
N TYR A 9 -4.64 -10.23 18.56
CA TYR A 9 -3.46 -9.33 18.61
C TYR A 9 -2.75 -9.34 19.96
N GLY A 10 -3.50 -9.47 21.05
CA GLY A 10 -2.93 -9.51 22.41
C GLY A 10 -2.59 -10.91 22.91
N SER A 11 -2.82 -11.97 22.13
CA SER A 11 -2.55 -13.37 22.51
C SER A 11 -1.76 -14.12 21.43
N ASP A 12 -2.44 -14.67 20.43
CA ASP A 12 -1.82 -15.57 19.45
C ASP A 12 -0.80 -14.88 18.54
N ALA A 13 -0.97 -13.59 18.27
CA ALA A 13 -0.05 -12.77 17.48
C ALA A 13 0.97 -11.99 18.31
N ALA A 14 0.91 -12.05 19.64
CA ALA A 14 1.83 -11.37 20.53
C ALA A 14 3.08 -12.22 20.84
N ASP A 15 4.24 -11.56 20.91
CA ASP A 15 5.46 -12.21 21.38
C ASP A 15 5.27 -12.76 22.80
N VAL A 16 5.63 -14.01 23.03
CA VAL A 16 5.40 -14.72 24.29
C VAL A 16 6.02 -14.03 25.51
N TYR A 17 7.09 -13.26 25.31
CA TYR A 17 7.73 -12.53 26.42
C TYR A 17 6.82 -11.42 26.99
N LEU A 18 5.91 -10.86 26.20
CA LEU A 18 4.94 -9.87 26.68
C LEU A 18 3.91 -10.49 27.64
N GLU A 19 3.45 -11.69 27.33
CA GLU A 19 2.56 -12.43 28.25
C GLU A 19 3.32 -12.86 29.53
N ARG A 20 4.58 -13.27 29.42
CA ARG A 20 5.42 -13.57 30.57
C ARG A 20 5.65 -12.34 31.44
N ALA A 21 5.90 -11.17 30.83
CA ALA A 21 6.02 -9.90 31.56
C ALA A 21 4.72 -9.56 32.29
N ARG A 22 3.57 -9.64 31.60
CA ARG A 22 2.25 -9.40 32.22
C ARG A 22 2.00 -10.29 33.44
N ARG A 23 2.26 -11.61 33.32
CA ARG A 23 2.10 -12.56 34.45
C ARG A 23 3.03 -12.22 35.61
N THR A 24 4.28 -11.92 35.30
CA THR A 24 5.29 -11.59 36.33
C THR A 24 4.92 -10.32 37.07
N LEU A 25 4.51 -9.27 36.36
CA LEU A 25 4.07 -8.02 36.97
C LEU A 25 2.81 -8.22 37.82
N ALA A 26 1.83 -8.95 37.32
CA ALA A 26 0.63 -9.27 38.07
C ALA A 26 0.91 -10.06 39.36
N ALA A 27 1.79 -11.05 39.31
CA ALA A 27 2.21 -11.81 40.48
C ALA A 27 2.97 -10.97 41.51
N ALA A 28 3.66 -9.93 41.08
CA ALA A 28 4.34 -8.95 41.93
C ALA A 28 3.40 -7.82 42.43
N GLY A 29 2.12 -7.82 42.03
CA GLY A 29 1.19 -6.74 42.37
C GLY A 29 1.50 -5.41 41.69
N LEU A 30 2.22 -5.43 40.56
CA LEU A 30 2.65 -4.23 39.83
C LEU A 30 1.77 -4.00 38.60
N ASP A 31 1.21 -2.83 38.49
CA ASP A 31 0.48 -2.32 37.30
C ASP A 31 0.72 -0.82 37.13
N PRO A 32 1.94 -0.42 36.78
CA PRO A 32 2.30 1.00 36.70
C PRO A 32 1.64 1.67 35.48
N VAL A 33 1.48 2.99 35.57
CA VAL A 33 1.27 3.84 34.42
C VAL A 33 2.61 4.07 33.73
N VAL A 34 2.70 3.73 32.45
CA VAL A 34 3.92 3.94 31.67
C VAL A 34 3.67 4.90 30.52
N GLY A 35 4.67 5.70 30.20
CA GLY A 35 4.78 6.45 28.96
C GLY A 35 5.69 5.69 28.00
N MET A 36 5.16 5.27 26.83
CA MET A 36 5.87 4.51 25.80
C MET A 36 5.85 5.26 24.49
N ASP A 37 7.03 5.43 23.89
CA ASP A 37 7.22 6.08 22.59
C ASP A 37 7.58 5.06 21.51
N PHE A 38 6.96 5.23 20.34
CA PHE A 38 7.22 4.44 19.12
C PHE A 38 7.92 5.32 18.09
N PHE A 39 9.00 4.85 17.52
CA PHE A 39 9.80 5.56 16.52
C PHE A 39 10.54 4.60 15.60
N SER A 40 11.02 5.10 14.45
CA SER A 40 11.86 4.34 13.51
C SER A 40 13.29 4.91 13.46
N ASP A 41 14.27 4.06 13.13
CA ASP A 41 15.64 4.48 12.79
C ASP A 41 15.81 4.86 11.30
N GLN A 42 14.71 4.99 10.55
CA GLN A 42 14.69 5.34 9.13
C GLN A 42 13.68 6.43 8.86
N ASP A 43 13.95 7.25 7.84
CA ASP A 43 12.96 8.15 7.25
C ASP A 43 11.95 7.34 6.43
N GLY A 44 10.75 7.89 6.25
CA GLY A 44 9.73 7.24 5.43
C GLY A 44 8.37 7.93 5.46
N LEU A 45 7.37 7.22 4.97
CA LEU A 45 5.98 7.62 5.06
C LEU A 45 5.28 6.75 6.11
N LEU A 46 4.71 7.39 7.13
CA LEU A 46 3.97 6.70 8.19
C LEU A 46 2.66 6.12 7.63
N CYS A 47 2.42 4.84 7.87
CA CYS A 47 1.16 4.20 7.51
C CYS A 47 0.81 3.10 8.52
N GLY A 48 -0.49 2.90 8.75
CA GLY A 48 -1.03 1.95 9.72
C GLY A 48 -1.28 2.56 11.10
N ILE A 49 -1.12 3.87 11.24
CA ILE A 49 -1.39 4.55 12.52
C ILE A 49 -2.88 4.52 12.88
N ASN A 50 -3.77 4.58 11.87
CA ASN A 50 -5.20 4.46 12.11
C ASN A 50 -5.59 3.10 12.71
N ASP A 51 -5.00 2.01 12.22
CA ASP A 51 -5.20 0.67 12.78
C ASP A 51 -4.64 0.58 14.22
N CYS A 52 -3.48 1.19 14.48
CA CYS A 52 -2.90 1.26 15.82
C CYS A 52 -3.80 2.01 16.79
N VAL A 53 -4.38 3.14 16.39
CA VAL A 53 -5.33 3.93 17.20
C VAL A 53 -6.60 3.13 17.47
N GLU A 54 -7.11 2.40 16.48
CA GLU A 54 -8.29 1.53 16.66
C GLU A 54 -8.01 0.39 17.66
N ILE A 55 -6.83 -0.25 17.60
CA ILE A 55 -6.39 -1.25 18.59
C ILE A 55 -6.31 -0.64 19.99
N LEU A 56 -5.64 0.50 20.12
CA LEU A 56 -5.48 1.19 21.40
C LEU A 56 -6.81 1.62 21.98
N GLY A 57 -7.74 2.12 21.16
CA GLY A 57 -9.10 2.47 21.57
C GLY A 57 -9.91 1.27 22.12
N GLY A 58 -9.55 0.05 21.73
CA GLY A 58 -10.15 -1.18 22.25
C GLY A 58 -9.58 -1.67 23.59
N VAL A 59 -8.42 -1.17 24.03
CA VAL A 59 -7.72 -1.65 25.24
C VAL A 59 -7.44 -0.59 26.28
N LEU A 60 -7.31 0.68 25.90
CA LEU A 60 -7.11 1.79 26.81
C LEU A 60 -8.40 2.08 27.59
N GLY A 61 -8.25 2.59 28.79
CA GLY A 61 -9.36 2.90 29.69
C GLY A 61 -9.32 4.35 30.18
N ALA A 62 -10.24 4.69 31.06
CA ALA A 62 -10.32 6.04 31.60
C ALA A 62 -8.98 6.48 32.24
N GLY A 63 -8.50 7.66 31.80
CA GLY A 63 -7.25 8.25 32.24
C GLY A 63 -6.01 7.80 31.48
N ASP A 64 -6.12 6.82 30.55
CA ASP A 64 -5.06 6.52 29.60
C ASP A 64 -5.17 7.45 28.38
N GLU A 65 -4.06 7.73 27.72
CA GLU A 65 -3.97 8.70 26.64
C GLU A 65 -3.06 8.19 25.52
N ALA A 66 -3.35 8.59 24.28
CA ALA A 66 -2.48 8.35 23.13
C ALA A 66 -2.36 9.59 22.24
N TRP A 67 -1.18 9.77 21.67
CA TRP A 67 -0.87 10.83 20.70
C TRP A 67 -0.16 10.20 19.49
N ALA A 68 -0.49 10.66 18.30
CA ALA A 68 0.09 10.13 17.07
C ALA A 68 0.33 11.22 16.02
N LEU A 69 1.23 10.95 15.09
CA LEU A 69 1.26 11.68 13.82
C LEU A 69 0.08 11.24 12.96
N ALA A 70 -0.37 12.10 12.05
CA ALA A 70 -1.41 11.74 11.11
C ALA A 70 -0.97 10.64 10.13
N GLU A 71 -1.93 9.79 9.71
CA GLU A 71 -1.73 8.80 8.64
C GLU A 71 -1.19 9.48 7.37
N GLY A 72 -0.18 8.90 6.72
CA GLY A 72 0.44 9.45 5.52
C GLY A 72 1.44 10.59 5.78
N SER A 73 1.76 10.89 7.04
CA SER A 73 2.81 11.87 7.37
C SER A 73 4.19 11.38 6.93
N ALA A 74 5.01 12.28 6.41
CA ALA A 74 6.45 12.03 6.36
C ALA A 74 6.99 11.95 7.79
N MET A 75 7.79 10.93 8.05
CA MET A 75 8.47 10.74 9.34
C MET A 75 9.99 10.79 9.15
N GLU A 76 10.66 11.42 10.10
CA GLU A 76 12.11 11.48 10.15
C GLU A 76 12.68 10.41 11.08
N ARG A 77 13.94 10.08 10.84
CA ARG A 77 14.68 9.15 11.70
C ARG A 77 14.59 9.57 13.17
N ARG A 78 14.15 8.64 14.04
CA ARG A 78 13.95 8.81 15.49
C ARG A 78 12.84 9.77 15.87
N GLU A 79 12.06 10.24 14.95
CA GLU A 79 10.84 10.97 15.28
C GLU A 79 9.83 10.04 15.96
N ILE A 80 9.21 10.54 17.03
CA ILE A 80 8.15 9.81 17.73
C ILE A 80 6.88 9.92 16.91
N VAL A 81 6.38 8.78 16.45
CA VAL A 81 5.18 8.70 15.61
C VAL A 81 3.91 8.34 16.38
N LEU A 82 4.08 7.64 17.50
CA LEU A 82 3.02 7.25 18.42
C LEU A 82 3.55 7.30 19.84
N ARG A 83 2.76 7.86 20.75
CA ARG A 83 2.99 7.84 22.19
C ARG A 83 1.76 7.29 22.88
N VAL A 84 1.96 6.38 23.82
CA VAL A 84 0.90 5.86 24.69
C VAL A 84 1.28 6.12 26.14
N ARG A 85 0.36 6.67 26.95
CA ARG A 85 0.50 6.84 28.38
C ARG A 85 -0.68 6.18 29.07
N GLY A 86 -0.45 5.10 29.79
CA GLY A 86 -1.52 4.34 30.42
C GLY A 86 -1.01 3.16 31.22
N ARG A 87 -1.95 2.41 31.83
CA ARG A 87 -1.60 1.20 32.58
C ARG A 87 -0.99 0.15 31.66
N TYR A 88 0.22 -0.32 31.97
CA TYR A 88 0.95 -1.27 31.13
C TYR A 88 0.17 -2.57 30.89
N SER A 89 -0.58 -3.04 31.89
CA SER A 89 -1.40 -4.25 31.77
C SER A 89 -2.44 -4.19 30.68
N ARG A 90 -2.89 -3.01 30.28
CA ARG A 90 -3.94 -2.79 29.27
C ARG A 90 -3.40 -2.95 27.85
N PHE A 91 -2.27 -2.30 27.53
CA PHE A 91 -1.79 -2.21 26.14
C PHE A 91 -0.44 -2.90 25.89
N GLY A 92 0.33 -3.25 26.92
CA GLY A 92 1.68 -3.82 26.74
C GLY A 92 1.73 -5.06 25.84
N ARG A 93 0.68 -5.88 25.84
CA ARG A 93 0.60 -7.06 24.94
C ARG A 93 0.34 -6.72 23.47
N MET A 94 -0.09 -5.49 23.18
CA MET A 94 -0.33 -5.03 21.82
C MET A 94 0.95 -4.60 21.10
N GLU A 95 2.10 -4.52 21.79
CA GLU A 95 3.37 -4.03 21.24
C GLU A 95 3.75 -4.72 19.91
N THR A 96 3.69 -6.04 19.85
CA THR A 96 4.01 -6.80 18.62
C THR A 96 3.10 -6.40 17.45
N ALA A 97 1.80 -6.30 17.70
CA ALA A 97 0.83 -5.92 16.66
C ALA A 97 1.04 -4.47 16.19
N LEU A 98 1.19 -3.54 17.12
CA LEU A 98 1.43 -2.13 16.80
C LEU A 98 2.71 -1.94 15.98
N LEU A 99 3.82 -2.56 16.40
CA LEU A 99 5.09 -2.50 15.68
C LEU A 99 5.01 -3.16 14.30
N GLY A 100 4.36 -4.33 14.20
CA GLY A 100 4.21 -5.06 12.93
C GLY A 100 3.36 -4.32 11.90
N ILE A 101 2.27 -3.70 12.33
CA ILE A 101 1.40 -2.87 11.49
C ILE A 101 2.19 -1.66 10.98
N LEU A 102 2.80 -0.88 11.88
CA LEU A 102 3.61 0.28 11.49
C LEU A 102 4.73 -0.09 10.53
N ALA A 103 5.45 -1.18 10.82
CA ALA A 103 6.59 -1.62 10.02
C ALA A 103 6.19 -2.00 8.58
N SER A 104 5.19 -2.85 8.44
CA SER A 104 4.75 -3.35 7.14
C SER A 104 4.09 -2.26 6.30
N CYS A 105 3.12 -1.56 6.87
CA CYS A 105 2.37 -0.53 6.16
C CYS A 105 3.26 0.64 5.75
N SER A 106 4.14 1.12 6.64
CA SER A 106 5.06 2.20 6.29
C SER A 106 6.10 1.80 5.23
N GLY A 107 6.55 0.53 5.23
CA GLY A 107 7.41 0.00 4.17
C GLY A 107 6.74 0.05 2.80
N TRP A 108 5.50 -0.45 2.70
CA TRP A 108 4.73 -0.42 1.46
C TRP A 108 4.37 1.00 1.01
N ALA A 109 3.93 1.86 1.94
CA ALA A 109 3.57 3.24 1.63
C ALA A 109 4.78 4.05 1.15
N THR A 110 5.93 3.90 1.80
CA THR A 110 7.18 4.57 1.40
C THR A 110 7.60 4.16 0.00
N ARG A 111 7.57 2.85 -0.30
CA ARG A 111 7.90 2.35 -1.64
C ARG A 111 6.90 2.82 -2.70
N ALA A 112 5.61 2.83 -2.37
CA ALA A 112 4.58 3.36 -3.27
C ALA A 112 4.82 4.85 -3.58
N ARG A 113 5.21 5.64 -2.58
CA ARG A 113 5.58 7.05 -2.75
C ARG A 113 6.75 7.24 -3.71
N GLU A 114 7.78 6.42 -3.59
CA GLU A 114 8.93 6.45 -4.51
C GLU A 114 8.50 6.16 -5.96
N VAL A 115 7.64 5.17 -6.15
CA VAL A 115 7.06 4.81 -7.46
C VAL A 115 6.22 5.95 -8.03
N VAL A 116 5.36 6.55 -7.22
CA VAL A 116 4.49 7.66 -7.63
C VAL A 116 5.32 8.90 -8.02
N LEU A 117 6.34 9.22 -7.24
CA LEU A 117 7.26 10.33 -7.57
C LEU A 117 8.03 10.07 -8.87
N ALA A 118 8.46 8.81 -9.09
CA ALA A 118 9.14 8.42 -10.32
C ALA A 118 8.23 8.52 -11.56
N ALA A 119 6.90 8.37 -11.39
CA ALA A 119 5.93 8.44 -12.47
C ALA A 119 5.70 9.85 -13.04
N GLY A 120 6.30 10.89 -12.46
CA GLY A 120 6.30 12.25 -13.03
C GLY A 120 4.90 12.83 -13.23
N GLY A 121 3.99 12.60 -12.29
CA GLY A 121 2.58 13.06 -12.35
C GLY A 121 1.62 12.12 -13.09
N LYS A 122 2.11 11.01 -13.67
CA LYS A 122 1.25 9.97 -14.26
C LYS A 122 0.63 9.10 -13.16
N ARG A 123 -0.56 8.56 -13.44
CA ARG A 123 -1.28 7.71 -12.49
C ARG A 123 -0.54 6.40 -12.25
N VAL A 124 -0.48 5.97 -11.00
CA VAL A 124 0.03 4.66 -10.60
C VAL A 124 -1.12 3.88 -9.95
N ILE A 125 -1.32 2.64 -10.40
CA ILE A 125 -2.30 1.72 -9.83
C ILE A 125 -1.53 0.56 -9.17
N SER A 126 -1.88 0.25 -7.92
CA SER A 126 -1.31 -0.90 -7.23
C SER A 126 -1.91 -2.20 -7.76
N PHE A 127 -1.05 -3.14 -8.16
CA PHE A 127 -1.37 -4.52 -8.54
C PHE A 127 -0.64 -5.53 -7.63
N GLY A 128 -0.35 -5.12 -6.41
CA GLY A 128 0.52 -5.85 -5.48
C GLY A 128 -0.15 -6.98 -4.71
N ALA A 129 -1.47 -7.01 -4.59
CA ALA A 129 -2.20 -7.95 -3.74
C ALA A 129 -1.86 -9.43 -3.98
N ARG A 130 -1.58 -9.83 -5.23
CA ARG A 130 -1.22 -11.21 -5.59
C ARG A 130 0.15 -11.67 -5.09
N HIS A 131 0.97 -10.77 -4.54
CA HIS A 131 2.34 -11.06 -4.10
C HIS A 131 2.47 -11.14 -2.58
N VAL A 132 1.39 -10.96 -1.85
CA VAL A 132 1.31 -11.09 -0.38
C VAL A 132 0.22 -12.08 0.00
N HIS A 133 0.24 -12.55 1.25
CA HIS A 133 -0.82 -13.43 1.75
C HIS A 133 -2.19 -12.73 1.64
N PRO A 134 -3.27 -13.42 1.20
CA PRO A 134 -4.57 -12.77 0.93
C PRO A 134 -5.16 -12.02 2.12
N LEU A 135 -4.87 -12.42 3.36
CA LEU A 135 -5.33 -11.69 4.55
C LEU A 135 -4.73 -10.29 4.70
N VAL A 136 -3.54 -10.05 4.14
CA VAL A 136 -2.88 -8.72 4.21
C VAL A 136 -2.92 -7.97 2.88
N GLY A 137 -3.46 -8.58 1.82
CA GLY A 137 -3.57 -7.96 0.50
C GLY A 137 -4.29 -6.61 0.51
N PRO A 138 -5.48 -6.50 1.11
CA PRO A 138 -6.19 -5.23 1.24
C PRO A 138 -5.41 -4.16 2.00
N THR A 139 -4.76 -4.51 3.11
CA THR A 139 -3.94 -3.60 3.91
C THR A 139 -2.72 -3.10 3.12
N MET A 140 -2.04 -3.99 2.38
CA MET A 140 -0.93 -3.61 1.52
C MET A 140 -1.38 -2.63 0.42
N GLU A 141 -2.54 -2.84 -0.19
CA GLU A 141 -3.07 -1.93 -1.21
C GLU A 141 -3.56 -0.60 -0.63
N TYR A 142 -4.14 -0.61 0.58
CA TYR A 142 -4.41 0.62 1.34
C TYR A 142 -3.12 1.43 1.53
N ALA A 143 -2.05 0.78 2.01
CA ALA A 143 -0.76 1.44 2.19
C ALA A 143 -0.19 2.00 0.87
N ALA A 144 -0.40 1.31 -0.25
CA ALA A 144 -0.01 1.83 -1.56
C ALA A 144 -0.79 3.11 -1.94
N VAL A 145 -2.08 3.19 -1.60
CA VAL A 145 -2.89 4.40 -1.82
C VAL A 145 -2.46 5.53 -0.90
N VAL A 146 -2.16 5.27 0.38
CA VAL A 146 -1.55 6.24 1.30
C VAL A 146 -0.23 6.77 0.73
N GLY A 147 0.56 5.91 0.07
CA GLY A 147 1.78 6.28 -0.65
C GLY A 147 1.54 7.12 -1.90
N GLY A 148 0.29 7.32 -2.32
CA GLY A 148 -0.11 8.18 -3.45
C GLY A 148 -0.52 7.43 -4.71
N CYS A 149 -0.67 6.08 -4.68
CA CYS A 149 -1.27 5.36 -5.79
C CYS A 149 -2.71 5.85 -6.01
N ALA A 150 -3.07 6.07 -7.27
CA ALA A 150 -4.39 6.58 -7.67
C ALA A 150 -5.50 5.52 -7.57
N GLY A 151 -5.14 4.27 -7.31
CA GLY A 151 -6.06 3.16 -7.18
C GLY A 151 -5.36 1.86 -6.82
N CYS A 152 -6.15 0.83 -6.56
CA CYS A 152 -5.69 -0.50 -6.20
C CYS A 152 -6.62 -1.58 -6.75
N ALA A 153 -6.16 -2.83 -6.80
CA ALA A 153 -6.85 -3.90 -7.51
C ALA A 153 -7.94 -4.62 -6.70
N THR A 154 -7.88 -4.59 -5.35
CA THR A 154 -8.84 -5.33 -4.53
C THR A 154 -9.98 -4.47 -4.00
N PRO A 155 -11.22 -5.02 -3.95
CA PRO A 155 -12.34 -4.33 -3.33
C PRO A 155 -12.09 -3.97 -1.86
N GLY A 156 -11.36 -4.82 -1.13
CA GLY A 156 -10.99 -4.59 0.27
C GLY A 156 -10.08 -3.37 0.43
N GLY A 157 -9.00 -3.30 -0.37
CA GLY A 157 -8.08 -2.16 -0.37
C GLY A 157 -8.77 -0.86 -0.76
N ALA A 158 -9.62 -0.91 -1.80
CA ALA A 158 -10.39 0.25 -2.23
C ALA A 158 -11.31 0.79 -1.13
N ARG A 159 -12.03 -0.09 -0.42
CA ARG A 159 -12.86 0.31 0.73
C ARG A 159 -12.04 0.94 1.86
N MET A 160 -10.94 0.31 2.24
CA MET A 160 -10.04 0.85 3.29
C MET A 160 -9.52 2.23 2.93
N ALA A 161 -9.22 2.45 1.64
CA ALA A 161 -8.71 3.72 1.13
C ALA A 161 -9.81 4.76 0.80
N GLY A 162 -11.09 4.46 1.03
CA GLY A 162 -12.20 5.36 0.72
C GLY A 162 -12.40 5.63 -0.78
N LEU A 163 -11.91 4.73 -1.65
CA LEU A 163 -12.09 4.83 -3.09
C LEU A 163 -13.50 4.38 -3.49
N THR A 164 -14.00 4.92 -4.59
CA THR A 164 -15.31 4.55 -5.15
C THR A 164 -15.39 3.09 -5.62
N GLY A 165 -14.24 2.49 -5.98
CA GLY A 165 -14.13 1.10 -6.38
C GLY A 165 -12.69 0.69 -6.69
N PRO A 166 -12.44 -0.62 -6.89
CA PRO A 166 -11.14 -1.11 -7.29
C PRO A 166 -10.84 -0.74 -8.74
N SER A 167 -9.56 -0.65 -9.06
CA SER A 167 -9.07 -0.47 -10.42
C SER A 167 -8.68 -1.82 -11.00
N GLY A 168 -9.26 -2.18 -12.13
CA GLY A 168 -8.95 -3.45 -12.81
C GLY A 168 -9.18 -3.34 -14.30
N THR A 169 -8.56 -4.27 -15.04
CA THR A 169 -8.75 -4.47 -16.46
C THR A 169 -9.09 -5.94 -16.70
N MET A 170 -9.27 -6.35 -17.95
CA MET A 170 -9.47 -7.76 -18.26
C MET A 170 -8.17 -8.57 -18.03
N PRO A 171 -8.26 -9.85 -17.59
CA PRO A 171 -7.09 -10.71 -17.43
C PRO A 171 -6.72 -11.41 -18.75
N HIS A 172 -5.43 -11.77 -18.93
CA HIS A 172 -4.98 -12.63 -20.04
C HIS A 172 -5.77 -13.95 -20.15
N ALA A 173 -6.15 -14.55 -19.02
CA ALA A 173 -6.94 -15.79 -19.01
C ALA A 173 -8.23 -15.68 -19.82
N MET A 174 -8.90 -14.52 -19.75
CA MET A 174 -10.12 -14.31 -20.53
C MET A 174 -9.82 -14.30 -22.04
N ILE A 175 -8.77 -13.59 -22.46
CA ILE A 175 -8.36 -13.54 -23.88
C ILE A 175 -7.97 -14.93 -24.38
N LEU A 176 -7.22 -15.70 -23.59
CA LEU A 176 -6.83 -17.07 -23.92
C LEU A 176 -8.03 -18.02 -24.06
N ILE A 177 -9.04 -17.88 -23.19
CA ILE A 177 -10.27 -18.69 -23.24
C ILE A 177 -11.11 -18.36 -24.49
N PHE A 178 -11.21 -17.07 -24.86
CA PHE A 178 -11.91 -16.67 -26.10
C PHE A 178 -11.14 -17.02 -27.37
N GLY A 179 -9.81 -17.21 -27.28
CA GLY A 179 -8.95 -17.52 -28.41
C GLY A 179 -8.67 -16.35 -29.37
N ASP A 180 -9.24 -15.16 -29.10
CA ASP A 180 -9.00 -13.93 -29.87
C ASP A 180 -9.22 -12.70 -28.99
N THR A 181 -8.32 -11.70 -29.09
CA THR A 181 -8.36 -10.48 -28.28
C THR A 181 -9.60 -9.63 -28.56
N VAL A 182 -10.02 -9.52 -29.84
CA VAL A 182 -11.19 -8.72 -30.23
C VAL A 182 -12.49 -9.37 -29.75
N LEU A 183 -12.60 -10.69 -29.82
CA LEU A 183 -13.76 -11.41 -29.28
C LEU A 183 -13.89 -11.22 -27.78
N ALA A 184 -12.79 -11.36 -27.06
CA ALA A 184 -12.75 -11.11 -25.62
C ALA A 184 -13.11 -9.66 -25.27
N ALA A 185 -12.57 -8.69 -26.01
CA ALA A 185 -12.83 -7.27 -25.79
C ALA A 185 -14.31 -6.90 -26.02
N ARG A 186 -14.93 -7.43 -27.08
CA ARG A 186 -16.36 -7.23 -27.36
C ARG A 186 -17.26 -7.85 -26.28
N ALA A 187 -16.94 -9.07 -25.84
CA ALA A 187 -17.68 -9.72 -24.77
C ALA A 187 -17.57 -8.95 -23.44
N PHE A 188 -16.36 -8.48 -23.10
CA PHE A 188 -16.13 -7.62 -21.93
C PHE A 188 -16.91 -6.31 -22.04
N ASP A 189 -16.92 -5.69 -23.20
CA ASP A 189 -17.65 -4.47 -23.44
C ASP A 189 -19.17 -4.62 -23.30
N ALA A 190 -19.71 -5.71 -23.78
CA ALA A 190 -21.15 -6.00 -23.71
C ALA A 190 -21.63 -6.32 -22.29
N GLU A 191 -20.77 -6.93 -21.44
CA GLU A 191 -21.14 -7.38 -20.10
C GLU A 191 -20.89 -6.32 -19.02
N MET A 192 -19.83 -5.49 -19.17
CA MET A 192 -19.45 -4.55 -18.14
C MET A 192 -20.31 -3.29 -18.14
N PRO A 193 -20.71 -2.77 -16.97
CA PRO A 193 -21.41 -1.50 -16.87
C PRO A 193 -20.56 -0.33 -17.38
N ASP A 194 -21.18 0.81 -17.68
CA ASP A 194 -20.52 1.93 -18.35
C ASP A 194 -19.44 2.62 -17.52
N ASP A 195 -19.48 2.52 -16.20
CA ASP A 195 -18.47 3.05 -15.29
C ASP A 195 -17.17 2.24 -15.25
N VAL A 196 -17.19 1.01 -15.80
CA VAL A 196 -15.97 0.19 -15.97
C VAL A 196 -15.24 0.59 -17.24
N LEU A 197 -14.01 1.08 -17.11
CA LEU A 197 -13.20 1.49 -18.25
C LEU A 197 -12.81 0.31 -19.14
N ARG A 198 -13.02 0.43 -20.46
CA ARG A 198 -12.60 -0.55 -21.46
C ARG A 198 -11.11 -0.38 -21.73
N ILE A 199 -10.30 -1.05 -20.91
CA ILE A 199 -8.84 -1.13 -21.05
C ILE A 199 -8.50 -2.58 -21.38
N VAL A 200 -7.93 -2.81 -22.55
CA VAL A 200 -7.72 -4.14 -23.14
C VAL A 200 -6.24 -4.48 -23.18
N LEU A 201 -5.87 -5.69 -22.73
CA LEU A 201 -4.53 -6.27 -22.92
C LEU A 201 -4.30 -6.58 -24.40
N VAL A 202 -3.14 -6.21 -24.93
CA VAL A 202 -2.83 -6.34 -26.36
C VAL A 202 -1.55 -7.14 -26.64
N ASP A 203 -1.04 -7.86 -25.64
CA ASP A 203 0.22 -8.62 -25.69
C ASP A 203 0.03 -10.15 -25.66
N THR A 204 -1.20 -10.66 -25.98
CA THR A 204 -1.51 -12.09 -25.81
C THR A 204 -1.16 -12.93 -27.01
N PHE A 205 -1.65 -12.61 -28.22
CA PHE A 205 -1.50 -13.47 -29.41
C PHE A 205 -0.63 -12.87 -30.50
N LYS A 206 -0.76 -11.57 -30.75
CA LYS A 206 -0.09 -10.88 -31.85
C LYS A 206 0.88 -9.83 -31.34
N ASP A 207 1.47 -9.10 -32.25
CA ASP A 207 2.22 -7.89 -31.96
C ASP A 207 1.31 -6.84 -31.28
N GLU A 208 1.83 -6.17 -30.28
CA GLU A 208 1.06 -5.26 -29.43
C GLU A 208 0.44 -4.09 -30.21
N ALA A 209 1.14 -3.58 -31.24
CA ALA A 209 0.63 -2.49 -32.06
C ALA A 209 -0.47 -2.98 -33.02
N GLU A 210 -0.31 -4.19 -33.58
CA GLU A 210 -1.37 -4.82 -34.40
C GLU A 210 -2.63 -5.07 -33.58
N GLU A 211 -2.49 -5.66 -32.37
CA GLU A 211 -3.65 -5.92 -31.51
C GLU A 211 -4.29 -4.62 -31.01
N ALA A 212 -3.52 -3.59 -30.70
CA ALA A 212 -4.04 -2.28 -30.31
C ALA A 212 -4.95 -1.69 -31.39
N LEU A 213 -4.53 -1.75 -32.66
CA LEU A 213 -5.33 -1.28 -33.80
C LEU A 213 -6.61 -2.10 -33.98
N ARG A 214 -6.51 -3.44 -33.94
CA ARG A 214 -7.68 -4.35 -34.08
C ARG A 214 -8.73 -4.08 -32.99
N VAL A 215 -8.30 -3.86 -31.76
CA VAL A 215 -9.21 -3.58 -30.63
C VAL A 215 -9.78 -2.15 -30.74
N ALA A 216 -8.97 -1.16 -31.16
CA ALA A 216 -9.43 0.21 -31.35
C ALA A 216 -10.49 0.29 -32.45
N GLU A 217 -10.29 -0.40 -33.57
CA GLU A 217 -11.27 -0.51 -34.65
C GLU A 217 -12.55 -1.23 -34.18
N ALA A 218 -12.43 -2.28 -33.37
CA ALA A 218 -13.56 -3.09 -32.92
C ALA A 218 -14.47 -2.42 -31.91
N LEU A 219 -13.90 -1.60 -30.97
CA LEU A 219 -14.61 -0.93 -29.88
C LEU A 219 -14.84 0.56 -30.12
N GLY A 220 -14.11 1.19 -31.05
CA GLY A 220 -14.24 2.60 -31.38
C GLY A 220 -14.07 3.52 -30.17
N GLU A 221 -14.98 4.44 -29.98
CA GLU A 221 -14.96 5.44 -28.88
C GLU A 221 -15.14 4.83 -27.50
N ARG A 222 -15.61 3.58 -27.39
CA ARG A 222 -15.76 2.89 -26.10
C ARG A 222 -14.41 2.41 -25.55
N LEU A 223 -13.40 2.23 -26.40
CA LEU A 223 -12.05 1.88 -25.95
C LEU A 223 -11.40 3.07 -25.24
N ARG A 224 -11.09 2.92 -23.96
CA ARG A 224 -10.41 3.93 -23.17
C ARG A 224 -8.90 3.77 -23.14
N GLY A 225 -8.42 2.57 -23.38
CA GLY A 225 -6.99 2.34 -23.43
C GLY A 225 -6.60 0.93 -23.78
N VAL A 226 -5.34 0.78 -24.12
CA VAL A 226 -4.66 -0.51 -24.27
C VAL A 226 -3.65 -0.69 -23.16
N ARG A 227 -3.50 -1.93 -22.68
CA ARG A 227 -2.54 -2.27 -21.64
C ARG A 227 -1.44 -3.15 -22.23
N LEU A 228 -0.22 -2.69 -22.07
CA LEU A 228 1.00 -3.40 -22.42
C LEU A 228 1.54 -4.09 -21.15
N ASP A 229 1.67 -5.41 -21.22
CA ASP A 229 2.17 -6.25 -20.11
C ASP A 229 3.20 -7.27 -20.62
N THR A 230 3.87 -6.93 -21.73
CA THR A 230 4.81 -7.78 -22.49
C THR A 230 5.73 -8.55 -21.54
N PRO A 231 5.77 -9.89 -21.63
CA PRO A 231 6.50 -10.72 -20.68
C PRO A 231 8.02 -10.59 -20.87
N ARG A 232 8.76 -11.04 -19.82
CA ARG A 232 10.23 -10.97 -19.78
C ARG A 232 10.86 -11.68 -20.97
N GLU A 233 10.30 -12.80 -21.42
CA GLU A 233 10.75 -13.65 -22.53
C GLU A 233 10.74 -12.91 -23.87
N ARG A 234 9.93 -11.86 -23.99
CA ARG A 234 9.86 -10.95 -25.14
C ARG A 234 10.54 -9.60 -24.91
N GLY A 235 11.34 -9.46 -23.85
CA GLY A 235 12.09 -8.23 -23.54
C GLY A 235 11.32 -7.21 -22.70
N ARG A 236 10.10 -7.49 -22.26
CA ARG A 236 9.21 -6.57 -21.55
C ARG A 236 8.76 -5.37 -22.41
N VAL A 237 7.91 -4.53 -21.87
CA VAL A 237 7.53 -3.26 -22.50
C VAL A 237 8.72 -2.32 -22.56
N THR A 238 9.06 -1.81 -23.74
CA THR A 238 10.14 -0.83 -23.96
C THR A 238 9.57 0.56 -24.28
N VAL A 239 10.41 1.59 -24.16
CA VAL A 239 10.06 2.96 -24.55
C VAL A 239 9.66 3.02 -26.03
N ASP A 240 10.41 2.33 -26.90
CA ASP A 240 10.17 2.35 -28.33
C ASP A 240 8.86 1.65 -28.71
N LEU A 241 8.54 0.53 -28.03
CA LEU A 241 7.22 -0.14 -28.20
C LEU A 241 6.07 0.82 -27.84
N VAL A 242 6.17 1.54 -26.73
CA VAL A 242 5.13 2.51 -26.33
C VAL A 242 4.98 3.62 -27.37
N LYS A 243 6.09 4.15 -27.88
CA LYS A 243 6.09 5.17 -28.92
C LYS A 243 5.51 4.66 -30.23
N GLU A 244 5.84 3.42 -30.60
CA GLU A 244 5.29 2.77 -31.80
C GLU A 244 3.77 2.59 -31.68
N VAL A 245 3.28 2.02 -30.58
CA VAL A 245 1.82 1.84 -30.36
C VAL A 245 1.10 3.17 -30.42
N ARG A 246 1.64 4.22 -29.81
CA ARG A 246 1.05 5.57 -29.89
C ARG A 246 0.99 6.09 -31.30
N ALA A 247 2.11 6.03 -32.04
CA ALA A 247 2.17 6.53 -33.41
C ALA A 247 1.18 5.82 -34.34
N ARG A 248 1.07 4.49 -34.19
CA ARG A 248 0.12 3.70 -35.01
C ARG A 248 -1.33 4.01 -34.66
N LEU A 249 -1.68 4.14 -33.39
CA LEU A 249 -3.03 4.56 -32.95
C LEU A 249 -3.39 5.94 -33.48
N ASP A 250 -2.46 6.92 -33.44
CA ASP A 250 -2.67 8.27 -33.94
C ASP A 250 -2.90 8.28 -35.45
N LEU A 251 -2.05 7.57 -36.21
CA LEU A 251 -2.18 7.44 -37.67
C LEU A 251 -3.48 6.76 -38.11
N ALA A 252 -3.99 5.85 -37.28
CA ALA A 252 -5.26 5.17 -37.52
C ALA A 252 -6.49 5.96 -37.04
N GLY A 253 -6.32 7.18 -36.49
CA GLY A 253 -7.42 8.05 -36.06
C GLY A 253 -7.94 7.74 -34.65
N HIS A 254 -7.13 7.11 -33.78
CA HIS A 254 -7.47 6.76 -32.40
C HIS A 254 -6.61 7.51 -31.34
N PRO A 255 -6.43 8.85 -31.43
CA PRO A 255 -5.56 9.58 -30.49
C PRO A 255 -6.10 9.58 -29.04
N GLN A 256 -7.39 9.31 -28.85
CA GLN A 256 -8.06 9.26 -27.54
C GLN A 256 -7.74 7.99 -26.74
N VAL A 257 -7.19 6.93 -27.38
CA VAL A 257 -6.90 5.66 -26.72
C VAL A 257 -5.64 5.79 -25.84
N GLY A 258 -5.81 5.67 -24.52
CA GLY A 258 -4.70 5.75 -23.57
C GLY A 258 -3.78 4.53 -23.59
N ILE A 259 -2.53 4.68 -23.18
CA ILE A 259 -1.55 3.59 -23.07
C ILE A 259 -1.23 3.35 -21.60
N PHE A 260 -1.52 2.14 -21.12
CA PHE A 260 -1.27 1.66 -19.78
C PHE A 260 -0.12 0.66 -19.81
N VAL A 261 0.92 0.88 -18.98
CA VAL A 261 2.10 0.01 -18.94
C VAL A 261 2.13 -0.73 -17.62
N SER A 262 2.39 -2.04 -17.69
CA SER A 262 2.57 -2.92 -16.54
C SER A 262 3.66 -3.98 -16.84
N GLY A 263 3.82 -5.00 -15.99
CA GLY A 263 4.79 -6.06 -16.22
C GLY A 263 6.21 -5.75 -15.72
N GLY A 264 6.46 -6.05 -14.43
CA GLY A 264 7.78 -5.95 -13.81
C GLY A 264 8.38 -4.54 -13.82
N LEU A 265 7.53 -3.54 -13.59
CA LEU A 265 7.97 -2.15 -13.45
C LEU A 265 8.70 -1.95 -12.13
N THR A 266 9.88 -1.34 -12.19
CA THR A 266 10.65 -0.83 -11.05
C THR A 266 10.64 0.70 -11.06
N VAL A 267 11.12 1.32 -9.99
CA VAL A 267 11.27 2.78 -9.89
C VAL A 267 12.16 3.30 -11.03
N GLU A 268 13.26 2.60 -11.33
CA GLU A 268 14.23 2.96 -12.37
C GLU A 268 13.57 2.88 -13.74
N ARG A 269 12.87 1.79 -14.06
CA ARG A 269 12.19 1.63 -15.35
C ARG A 269 11.12 2.70 -15.58
N ILE A 270 10.39 3.08 -14.54
CA ILE A 270 9.40 4.17 -14.65
C ILE A 270 10.12 5.49 -14.94
N ARG A 271 11.24 5.77 -14.27
CA ARG A 271 12.07 6.95 -14.56
C ARG A 271 12.57 6.96 -16.01
N ASP A 272 12.96 5.81 -16.54
CA ASP A 272 13.40 5.70 -17.95
C ASP A 272 12.27 6.06 -18.92
N PHE A 273 11.03 5.58 -18.70
CA PHE A 273 9.86 5.97 -19.50
C PHE A 273 9.59 7.47 -19.44
N VAL A 274 9.63 8.05 -18.24
CA VAL A 274 9.41 9.49 -18.03
C VAL A 274 10.53 10.32 -18.68
N ALA A 275 11.77 9.97 -18.46
CA ALA A 275 12.93 10.69 -19.02
C ALA A 275 12.96 10.64 -20.57
N ALA A 276 12.49 9.54 -21.16
CA ALA A 276 12.41 9.39 -22.61
C ALA A 276 11.16 10.05 -23.23
N GLY A 277 10.31 10.69 -22.42
CA GLY A 277 9.04 11.27 -22.87
C GLY A 277 8.09 10.26 -23.48
N ALA A 278 8.11 9.00 -22.98
CA ALA A 278 7.21 7.97 -23.48
C ALA A 278 5.74 8.34 -23.18
N PRO A 279 4.83 8.20 -24.15
CA PRO A 279 3.43 8.57 -24.03
C PRO A 279 2.63 7.55 -23.21
N VAL A 280 3.00 7.36 -21.94
CA VAL A 280 2.30 6.51 -20.97
C VAL A 280 1.29 7.34 -20.19
N ASP A 281 0.07 6.84 -20.05
CA ASP A 281 -1.01 7.49 -19.29
C ASP A 281 -1.11 6.96 -17.86
N SER A 282 -0.79 5.68 -17.65
CA SER A 282 -0.83 5.08 -16.32
C SER A 282 0.13 3.88 -16.21
N TYR A 283 0.63 3.65 -15.00
CA TYR A 283 1.48 2.51 -14.65
C TYR A 283 0.75 1.56 -13.70
N GLY A 284 0.80 0.26 -14.00
CA GLY A 284 0.34 -0.80 -13.10
C GLY A 284 1.54 -1.45 -12.39
N VAL A 285 1.68 -1.24 -11.08
CA VAL A 285 2.85 -1.67 -10.33
C VAL A 285 2.48 -2.67 -9.24
N GLY A 286 3.07 -3.86 -9.30
CA GLY A 286 2.80 -4.93 -8.34
C GLY A 286 3.96 -5.15 -7.36
N MET A 287 4.85 -6.08 -7.72
CA MET A 287 5.90 -6.58 -6.83
C MET A 287 6.82 -5.49 -6.27
N THR A 288 7.10 -4.45 -7.02
CA THR A 288 7.95 -3.34 -6.54
C THR A 288 7.41 -2.70 -5.27
N ILE A 289 6.08 -2.60 -5.14
CA ILE A 289 5.43 -2.08 -3.92
C ILE A 289 5.31 -3.19 -2.88
N SER A 290 4.73 -4.33 -3.23
CA SER A 290 4.40 -5.39 -2.28
C SER A 290 5.61 -6.11 -1.66
N ALA A 291 6.74 -6.13 -2.35
CA ALA A 291 8.00 -6.70 -1.85
C ALA A 291 8.90 -5.66 -1.15
N ALA A 292 8.39 -4.46 -0.85
CA ALA A 292 9.14 -3.50 -0.08
C ALA A 292 9.49 -4.07 1.31
N PRO A 293 10.73 -3.89 1.79
CA PRO A 293 11.08 -4.31 3.13
C PRO A 293 10.28 -3.52 4.17
N PRO A 294 9.95 -4.12 5.31
CA PRO A 294 9.35 -3.38 6.41
C PRO A 294 10.32 -2.31 6.94
N ILE A 295 9.79 -1.19 7.38
CA ILE A 295 10.54 -0.20 8.12
C ILE A 295 10.56 -0.62 9.59
N GLY A 296 11.74 -0.80 10.19
CA GLY A 296 11.88 -1.21 11.57
C GLY A 296 11.45 -0.12 12.55
N PHE A 297 10.45 -0.43 13.40
CA PHE A 297 10.04 0.41 14.51
C PHE A 297 10.50 -0.15 15.85
N THR A 298 10.66 0.73 16.82
CA THR A 298 11.00 0.42 18.21
C THR A 298 9.97 1.06 19.12
N ALA A 299 9.57 0.33 20.17
CA ALA A 299 8.80 0.84 21.30
C ALA A 299 9.70 0.88 22.53
N ASP A 300 9.84 2.04 23.17
CA ASP A 300 10.62 2.21 24.39
C ASP A 300 9.77 2.84 25.49
N ILE A 301 9.75 2.21 26.68
CA ILE A 301 9.25 2.89 27.88
C ILE A 301 10.19 4.05 28.19
N LYS A 302 9.61 5.20 28.44
CA LYS A 302 10.29 6.46 28.69
C LYS A 302 10.02 7.02 30.07
N GLU A 303 8.90 6.61 30.68
CA GLU A 303 8.42 7.03 31.97
C GLU A 303 7.69 5.89 32.67
N VAL A 304 7.83 5.78 33.99
CA VAL A 304 7.08 4.84 34.85
C VAL A 304 6.57 5.63 36.07
N ASP A 305 5.23 5.64 36.25
CA ASP A 305 4.54 6.38 37.35
C ASP A 305 4.99 7.86 37.47
N GLY A 306 5.13 8.55 36.33
CA GLY A 306 5.56 9.94 36.24
C GLY A 306 7.07 10.15 36.45
N VAL A 307 7.84 9.08 36.69
CA VAL A 307 9.30 9.17 36.86
C VAL A 307 10.00 8.83 35.54
N PRO A 308 10.83 9.72 34.98
CA PRO A 308 11.61 9.42 33.76
C PRO A 308 12.50 8.17 33.97
N ARG A 309 12.24 7.13 33.20
CA ARG A 309 12.94 5.83 33.26
C ARG A 309 12.94 5.15 31.91
N THR A 310 14.09 4.73 31.44
CA THR A 310 14.23 3.98 30.20
C THR A 310 15.47 3.08 30.24
N LYS A 311 15.64 2.24 29.23
CA LYS A 311 16.82 1.38 29.16
C LYS A 311 18.09 2.18 28.88
N ARG A 312 19.24 1.64 29.34
CA ARG A 312 20.56 2.24 29.10
C ARG A 312 20.80 2.51 27.61
N GLY A 313 21.28 3.68 27.28
CA GLY A 313 21.54 4.13 25.90
C GLY A 313 20.38 4.90 25.26
N ARG A 314 19.23 5.00 25.95
CA ARG A 314 18.09 5.85 25.55
C ARG A 314 17.99 7.07 26.48
N ILE A 315 17.38 8.13 26.00
CA ILE A 315 17.10 9.34 26.80
C ILE A 315 15.78 9.14 27.53
N PRO A 316 15.73 9.19 28.87
CA PRO A 316 14.48 9.07 29.62
C PRO A 316 13.63 10.34 29.53
N GLY A 317 12.34 10.21 29.88
CA GLY A 317 11.33 11.26 29.80
C GLY A 317 10.64 11.30 28.46
N LEU A 318 9.54 12.05 28.41
CA LEU A 318 8.68 12.20 27.24
C LEU A 318 9.00 13.51 26.53
N PRO A 319 9.90 13.54 25.52
CA PRO A 319 10.25 14.77 24.82
C PRO A 319 9.02 15.31 24.06
N GLU A 320 8.92 16.62 23.95
CA GLU A 320 7.89 17.25 23.15
C GLU A 320 8.10 16.93 21.66
N ASN A 321 7.02 16.58 20.99
CA ASN A 321 6.93 16.57 19.54
C ASN A 321 5.64 17.33 19.17
N PRO A 322 5.75 18.57 18.66
CA PRO A 322 4.59 19.41 18.35
C PRO A 322 3.73 18.88 17.21
N ARG A 323 4.20 17.87 16.49
CA ARG A 323 3.45 17.22 15.42
C ARG A 323 2.52 16.09 15.92
N LEU A 324 2.69 15.65 17.18
CA LEU A 324 1.80 14.66 17.78
C LEU A 324 0.46 15.30 18.15
N GLU A 325 -0.61 14.72 17.65
CA GLU A 325 -1.96 15.10 18.01
C GLU A 325 -2.54 14.08 19.00
N LYS A 326 -3.32 14.54 19.98
CA LYS A 326 -4.02 13.62 20.89
C LYS A 326 -5.12 12.91 20.13
N VAL A 327 -5.05 11.56 20.13
CA VAL A 327 -5.98 10.69 19.39
C VAL A 327 -6.89 9.86 20.29
N LEU A 328 -6.50 9.69 21.56
CA LEU A 328 -7.31 9.03 22.62
C LEU A 328 -7.12 9.72 23.96
#